data_d5164340b09ef3389f9368859da4c7d7
#
_entry.id   d5164340b09ef3389f9368859da4c7d7
#
_cell.length_a   1.000
_cell.length_b   1.000
_cell.length_c   1.000
_cell.angle_alpha   90.00
_cell.angle_beta   90.00
_cell.angle_gamma   90.00
#
_symmetry.space_group_name_H-M   'P 1'
#
loop_
_entity.id
_entity.type
_entity.pdbx_description
1 polymer ?
#
loop_
_entity_poly.entity_id
_entity_poly.type
_entity_poly.pdbx_seq_one_letter_code
_entity_poly.pdbx_strand_id
1 'polypeptide(L)'
;MYANPAAGKETFAMNEHQLFCFLTVSRTLNFSAAARELYCTQPALSYQIRSLEKELDAPLFCRTTTQVALTEAGRALLPHAEDIYRSILNARTALKGFGTHHTLTLRLPPVLLQRDPIYPILMARLHATLPGYEFKVDTTPVPRNPHEMLCMEADAALYLPFGPVQPEVNCQPILSNRFYLIAAPEHPFSGQSSLELGALAGQQIFYEPLYQDMVDYAQLQPGMPYSTPVWRRVENYESVYAELLAGRGLFLCPMVYPAFPAAWHIPLRLTLPDTCLLTLRDDPRPKIETLRAVFAEVYADRERLINAL
;
A
#
# COMPACT_ATOMS: atom_id res chain seq x y z
N MET A 1 43.44 16.17 30.98
CA MET A 1 42.83 17.37 31.55
C MET A 1 42.01 18.02 30.42
N TYR A 2 40.82 17.52 30.19
CA TYR A 2 39.91 18.11 29.17
C TYR A 2 38.93 19.03 29.88
N ALA A 3 39.05 20.30 29.59
CA ALA A 3 38.19 21.34 30.12
C ALA A 3 36.74 21.12 29.60
N ASN A 4 35.81 21.12 30.54
CA ASN A 4 34.38 21.17 30.32
C ASN A 4 33.96 22.63 30.04
N PRO A 5 33.48 23.03 28.86
CA PRO A 5 32.82 24.29 28.71
C PRO A 5 31.34 24.15 29.01
N ALA A 6 30.98 24.45 30.24
CA ALA A 6 29.61 24.79 30.59
C ALA A 6 29.31 26.17 29.97
N ALA A 7 28.74 26.24 28.81
CA ALA A 7 28.08 27.42 28.28
C ALA A 7 27.01 26.98 27.24
N GLY A 8 25.77 27.30 27.53
CA GLY A 8 24.69 27.41 26.56
C GLY A 8 24.30 26.10 25.87
N LYS A 9 23.33 25.39 26.41
CA LYS A 9 22.58 24.39 25.65
C LYS A 9 21.80 25.07 24.52
N GLU A 10 22.46 25.38 23.41
CA GLU A 10 21.80 25.36 22.12
C GLU A 10 21.66 23.88 21.74
N THR A 11 20.66 23.24 22.31
CA THR A 11 20.22 21.94 21.84
C THR A 11 19.54 22.22 20.50
N PHE A 12 20.26 22.06 19.41
CA PHE A 12 19.63 21.83 18.11
C PHE A 12 18.83 20.54 18.25
N ALA A 13 17.54 20.69 18.51
CA ALA A 13 16.72 19.56 18.93
C ALA A 13 15.62 19.23 17.90
N MET A 14 15.75 19.69 16.64
CA MET A 14 14.91 19.14 15.58
C MET A 14 15.26 17.66 15.44
N ASN A 15 14.38 16.79 15.93
CA ASN A 15 14.58 15.36 15.87
C ASN A 15 13.85 14.74 14.67
N GLU A 16 14.23 13.47 14.37
CA GLU A 16 13.64 12.70 13.26
C GLU A 16 12.10 12.65 13.35
N HIS A 17 11.55 12.46 14.53
CA HIS A 17 10.10 12.36 14.73
C HIS A 17 9.37 13.69 14.44
N GLN A 18 9.91 14.80 14.88
CA GLN A 18 9.36 16.14 14.57
C GLN A 18 9.42 16.44 13.07
N LEU A 19 10.54 16.07 12.44
CA LEU A 19 10.72 16.22 10.99
C LEU A 19 9.65 15.41 10.23
N PHE A 20 9.43 14.17 10.64
CA PHE A 20 8.42 13.30 10.04
C PHE A 20 7.00 13.81 10.26
N CYS A 21 6.69 14.30 11.46
CA CYS A 21 5.42 14.98 11.72
C CYS A 21 5.20 16.18 10.80
N PHE A 22 6.22 17.02 10.62
CA PHE A 22 6.17 18.18 9.72
C PHE A 22 5.90 17.76 8.28
N LEU A 23 6.66 16.80 7.74
CA LEU A 23 6.48 16.30 6.37
C LEU A 23 5.08 15.71 6.15
N THR A 24 4.57 14.94 7.11
CA THR A 24 3.24 14.33 7.01
C THR A 24 2.12 15.39 7.01
N VAL A 25 2.21 16.40 7.88
CA VAL A 25 1.23 17.52 7.89
C VAL A 25 1.36 18.37 6.64
N SER A 26 2.57 18.59 6.12
CA SER A 26 2.80 19.37 4.88
C SER A 26 2.14 18.72 3.67
N ARG A 27 2.13 17.40 3.61
CA ARG A 27 1.52 16.62 2.53
C ARG A 27 0.00 16.53 2.64
N THR A 28 -0.51 16.31 3.85
CA THR A 28 -1.95 16.09 4.06
C THR A 28 -2.74 17.39 4.19
N LEU A 29 -2.07 18.47 4.60
CA LEU A 29 -2.66 19.77 4.99
C LEU A 29 -3.86 19.62 5.94
N ASN A 30 -3.85 18.56 6.75
CA ASN A 30 -4.91 18.20 7.68
C ASN A 30 -4.35 17.45 8.89
N PHE A 31 -4.35 18.08 10.07
CA PHE A 31 -3.80 17.49 11.29
C PHE A 31 -4.50 16.20 11.72
N SER A 32 -5.81 16.06 11.50
CA SER A 32 -6.53 14.84 11.86
C SER A 32 -6.21 13.68 10.89
N ALA A 33 -6.03 13.99 9.61
CA ALA A 33 -5.61 13.01 8.61
C ALA A 33 -4.15 12.58 8.85
N ALA A 34 -3.25 13.53 9.10
CA ALA A 34 -1.86 13.27 9.44
C ALA A 34 -1.73 12.42 10.72
N ALA A 35 -2.50 12.74 11.77
CA ALA A 35 -2.47 11.98 13.02
C ALA A 35 -2.91 10.53 12.84
N ARG A 36 -3.94 10.28 12.02
CA ARG A 36 -4.37 8.91 11.66
C ARG A 36 -3.28 8.16 10.92
N GLU A 37 -2.61 8.81 10.00
CA GLU A 37 -1.51 8.21 9.24
C GLU A 37 -0.30 7.88 10.12
N LEU A 38 -0.01 8.74 11.11
CA LEU A 38 1.07 8.57 12.08
C LEU A 38 0.68 7.68 13.28
N TYR A 39 -0.51 7.09 13.27
CA TYR A 39 -1.04 6.27 14.37
C TYR A 39 -0.94 6.97 15.74
N CYS A 40 -1.13 8.29 15.77
CA CYS A 40 -1.10 9.08 16.98
C CYS A 40 -2.37 9.93 17.16
N THR A 41 -2.52 10.56 18.33
CA THR A 41 -3.61 11.50 18.55
C THR A 41 -3.31 12.86 17.93
N GLN A 42 -4.33 13.56 17.45
CA GLN A 42 -4.17 14.90 16.89
C GLN A 42 -3.54 15.92 17.89
N PRO A 43 -3.85 15.88 19.21
CA PRO A 43 -3.15 16.70 20.19
C PRO A 43 -1.65 16.42 20.29
N ALA A 44 -1.25 15.12 20.22
CA ALA A 44 0.17 14.72 20.25
C ALA A 44 0.91 15.24 19.02
N LEU A 45 0.34 15.09 17.82
CA LEU A 45 0.89 15.64 16.59
C LEU A 45 1.03 17.17 16.66
N SER A 46 -0.03 17.85 17.13
CA SER A 46 -0.01 19.32 17.29
C SER A 46 1.02 19.78 18.30
N TYR A 47 1.32 18.99 19.31
CA TYR A 47 2.41 19.27 20.25
C TYR A 47 3.76 19.17 19.58
N GLN A 48 4.03 18.13 18.79
CA GLN A 48 5.30 17.97 18.07
C GLN A 48 5.55 19.10 17.09
N ILE A 49 4.54 19.52 16.34
CA ILE A 49 4.67 20.66 15.41
C ILE A 49 4.94 21.96 16.17
N ARG A 50 4.20 22.24 17.24
CA ARG A 50 4.44 23.47 18.06
C ARG A 50 5.81 23.45 18.71
N SER A 51 6.32 22.29 19.15
CA SER A 51 7.67 22.16 19.67
C SER A 51 8.71 22.52 18.61
N LEU A 52 8.54 22.00 17.38
CA LEU A 52 9.42 22.32 16.26
C LEU A 52 9.38 23.81 15.88
N GLU A 53 8.18 24.40 15.79
CA GLU A 53 7.99 25.82 15.52
C GLU A 53 8.66 26.70 16.58
N LYS A 54 8.57 26.29 17.85
CA LYS A 54 9.24 27.00 18.96
C LYS A 54 10.77 26.91 18.88
N GLU A 55 11.32 25.76 18.50
CA GLU A 55 12.77 25.55 18.36
C GLU A 55 13.34 26.36 17.19
N LEU A 56 12.59 26.46 16.10
CA LEU A 56 12.99 27.21 14.92
C LEU A 56 12.66 28.71 15.02
N ASP A 57 11.98 29.13 16.09
CA ASP A 57 11.45 30.47 16.27
C ASP A 57 10.65 30.97 15.06
N ALA A 58 9.93 30.07 14.41
CA ALA A 58 9.18 30.36 13.20
C ALA A 58 7.91 29.48 13.10
N PRO A 59 6.73 30.07 12.85
CA PRO A 59 5.54 29.31 12.56
C PRO A 59 5.68 28.63 11.19
N LEU A 60 5.46 27.33 11.13
CA LEU A 60 5.57 26.53 9.88
C LEU A 60 4.21 26.35 9.20
N PHE A 61 3.13 26.38 9.99
CA PHE A 61 1.76 26.27 9.49
C PHE A 61 0.90 27.46 9.91
N CYS A 62 0.13 27.98 8.97
CA CYS A 62 -1.02 28.84 9.29
C CYS A 62 -2.29 27.98 9.38
N ARG A 63 -3.09 28.23 10.42
CA ARG A 63 -4.34 27.51 10.70
C ARG A 63 -5.47 28.52 10.72
N THR A 64 -6.44 28.29 9.85
CA THR A 64 -7.76 28.93 9.95
C THR A 64 -8.78 27.90 10.46
N THR A 65 -9.99 28.32 10.70
CA THR A 65 -11.07 27.41 11.12
C THR A 65 -11.39 26.33 10.07
N THR A 66 -11.00 26.54 8.81
CA THR A 66 -11.36 25.66 7.68
C THR A 66 -10.16 25.09 6.93
N GLN A 67 -8.96 25.65 7.10
CA GLN A 67 -7.80 25.26 6.27
C GLN A 67 -6.50 25.29 7.07
N VAL A 68 -5.61 24.37 6.70
CA VAL A 68 -4.19 24.35 7.10
C VAL A 68 -3.36 24.59 5.84
N ALA A 69 -2.40 25.50 5.93
CA ALA A 69 -1.45 25.77 4.85
C ALA A 69 -0.05 26.00 5.41
N LEU A 70 0.98 25.80 4.59
CA LEU A 70 2.36 26.15 4.94
C LEU A 70 2.52 27.69 4.97
N THR A 71 3.23 28.19 5.97
CA THR A 71 3.75 29.56 5.98
C THR A 71 4.89 29.72 4.98
N GLU A 72 5.45 30.91 4.84
CA GLU A 72 6.67 31.14 4.07
C GLU A 72 7.85 30.35 4.66
N ALA A 73 7.99 30.34 5.99
CA ALA A 73 9.01 29.55 6.69
C ALA A 73 8.79 28.04 6.49
N GLY A 74 7.54 27.56 6.53
CA GLY A 74 7.21 26.18 6.26
C GLY A 74 7.57 25.77 4.82
N ARG A 75 7.28 26.61 3.84
CA ARG A 75 7.68 26.37 2.43
C ARG A 75 9.20 26.38 2.24
N ALA A 76 9.92 27.22 2.96
CA ALA A 76 11.38 27.25 2.92
C ALA A 76 11.99 26.00 3.58
N LEU A 77 11.43 25.54 4.70
CA LEU A 77 11.91 24.34 5.39
C LEU A 77 11.64 23.05 4.60
N LEU A 78 10.54 22.97 3.87
CA LEU A 78 10.05 21.72 3.26
C LEU A 78 11.12 20.98 2.43
N PRO A 79 11.82 21.58 1.45
CA PRO A 79 12.82 20.87 0.66
C PRO A 79 13.99 20.36 1.53
N HIS A 80 14.42 21.14 2.52
CA HIS A 80 15.48 20.73 3.43
C HIS A 80 15.05 19.56 4.34
N ALA A 81 13.80 19.61 4.82
CA ALA A 81 13.22 18.52 5.60
C ALA A 81 13.15 17.21 4.81
N GLU A 82 12.72 17.28 3.55
CA GLU A 82 12.71 16.14 2.63
C GLU A 82 14.11 15.57 2.40
N ASP A 83 15.11 16.41 2.18
CA ASP A 83 16.50 15.98 1.94
C ASP A 83 17.13 15.34 3.19
N ILE A 84 16.91 15.90 4.38
CA ILE A 84 17.38 15.33 5.64
C ILE A 84 16.74 13.97 5.86
N TYR A 85 15.42 13.89 5.70
CA TYR A 85 14.68 12.63 5.89
C TYR A 85 15.13 11.55 4.90
N ARG A 86 15.30 11.91 3.62
CA ARG A 86 15.86 11.02 2.60
C ARG A 86 17.25 10.53 2.97
N SER A 87 18.11 11.39 3.50
CA SER A 87 19.45 11.02 3.96
C SER A 87 19.42 10.01 5.12
N ILE A 88 18.49 10.15 6.05
CA ILE A 88 18.27 9.19 7.14
C ILE A 88 17.86 7.83 6.58
N LEU A 89 16.91 7.80 5.65
CA LEU A 89 16.46 6.55 5.01
C LEU A 89 17.58 5.87 4.23
N ASN A 90 18.38 6.64 3.48
CA ASN A 90 19.55 6.12 2.75
C ASN A 90 20.60 5.53 3.68
N ALA A 91 20.89 6.18 4.80
CA ALA A 91 21.82 5.66 5.81
C ALA A 91 21.32 4.33 6.39
N ARG A 92 20.02 4.24 6.71
CA ARG A 92 19.40 2.98 7.18
C ARG A 92 19.51 1.88 6.13
N THR A 93 19.24 2.19 4.87
CA THR A 93 19.37 1.23 3.76
C THR A 93 20.80 0.73 3.63
N ALA A 94 21.79 1.62 3.64
CA ALA A 94 23.21 1.25 3.56
C ALA A 94 23.62 0.32 4.70
N LEU A 95 23.05 0.49 5.90
CA LEU A 95 23.36 -0.34 7.06
C LEU A 95 22.66 -1.70 7.05
N LYS A 96 21.62 -1.92 6.26
CA LYS A 96 20.94 -3.22 6.15
C LYS A 96 21.88 -4.36 5.76
N GLY A 97 22.93 -4.07 4.99
CA GLY A 97 23.94 -5.06 4.58
C GLY A 97 24.85 -5.56 5.69
N PHE A 98 24.99 -4.81 6.80
CA PHE A 98 25.89 -5.15 7.92
C PHE A 98 25.19 -5.88 9.06
N GLY A 99 23.85 -6.01 9.00
CA GLY A 99 23.09 -6.71 10.02
C GLY A 99 23.29 -8.23 9.97
N THR A 100 23.38 -8.86 11.15
CA THR A 100 23.44 -10.34 11.30
C THR A 100 22.05 -10.98 11.29
N HIS A 101 21.01 -10.22 10.93
CA HIS A 101 19.64 -10.71 10.97
C HIS A 101 19.39 -11.70 9.85
N HIS A 102 18.94 -12.89 10.23
CA HIS A 102 18.49 -13.95 9.32
C HIS A 102 16.96 -13.92 9.09
N THR A 103 16.32 -12.81 9.41
CA THR A 103 14.87 -12.61 9.19
C THR A 103 14.65 -11.71 7.98
N LEU A 104 13.70 -12.10 7.13
CA LEU A 104 13.17 -11.29 6.04
C LEU A 104 11.69 -11.01 6.30
N THR A 105 11.33 -9.75 6.36
CA THR A 105 9.93 -9.33 6.55
C THR A 105 9.28 -9.07 5.19
N LEU A 106 8.24 -9.84 4.90
CA LEU A 106 7.44 -9.74 3.68
C LEU A 106 6.09 -9.10 4.01
N ARG A 107 5.78 -7.97 3.40
CA ARG A 107 4.45 -7.36 3.53
C ARG A 107 3.55 -7.85 2.40
N LEU A 108 2.59 -8.70 2.74
CA LEU A 108 1.73 -9.38 1.78
C LEU A 108 0.26 -9.08 2.05
N PRO A 109 -0.58 -8.87 1.02
CA PRO A 109 -2.01 -8.65 1.22
C PRO A 109 -2.68 -9.83 1.92
N PRO A 110 -3.61 -9.60 2.87
CA PRO A 110 -4.31 -10.69 3.57
C PRO A 110 -5.00 -11.69 2.62
N VAL A 111 -5.52 -11.21 1.50
CA VAL A 111 -6.19 -12.05 0.50
C VAL A 111 -5.26 -13.11 -0.09
N LEU A 112 -3.97 -12.81 -0.26
CA LEU A 112 -2.99 -13.76 -0.74
C LEU A 112 -2.82 -14.93 0.25
N LEU A 113 -2.76 -14.63 1.55
CA LEU A 113 -2.56 -15.64 2.58
C LEU A 113 -3.79 -16.55 2.77
N GLN A 114 -4.96 -15.99 2.61
CA GLN A 114 -6.23 -16.66 2.92
C GLN A 114 -6.81 -17.43 1.74
N ARG A 115 -6.58 -16.98 0.51
CA ARG A 115 -7.37 -17.40 -0.66
C ARG A 115 -6.56 -17.75 -1.90
N ASP A 116 -5.29 -17.37 -1.97
CA ASP A 116 -4.46 -17.68 -3.14
C ASP A 116 -3.63 -18.93 -2.89
N PRO A 117 -3.87 -20.03 -3.64
CA PRO A 117 -3.13 -21.28 -3.49
C PRO A 117 -1.63 -21.16 -3.81
N ILE A 118 -1.21 -20.03 -4.43
CA ILE A 118 0.20 -19.78 -4.71
C ILE A 118 1.02 -19.50 -3.44
N TYR A 119 0.39 -19.03 -2.36
CA TYR A 119 1.10 -18.63 -1.14
C TYR A 119 1.91 -19.77 -0.50
N PRO A 120 1.35 -20.97 -0.24
CA PRO A 120 2.13 -22.08 0.28
C PRO A 120 3.29 -22.49 -0.63
N ILE A 121 3.10 -22.45 -1.96
CA ILE A 121 4.13 -22.76 -2.94
C ILE A 121 5.25 -21.73 -2.88
N LEU A 122 4.90 -20.43 -2.83
CA LEU A 122 5.85 -19.33 -2.68
C LEU A 122 6.70 -19.49 -1.42
N MET A 123 6.07 -19.73 -0.28
CA MET A 123 6.78 -19.92 0.99
C MET A 123 7.69 -21.14 0.98
N ALA A 124 7.22 -22.28 0.44
CA ALA A 124 8.04 -23.47 0.30
C ALA A 124 9.28 -23.20 -0.59
N ARG A 125 9.11 -22.47 -1.69
CA ARG A 125 10.20 -22.13 -2.60
C ARG A 125 11.20 -21.16 -1.94
N LEU A 126 10.71 -20.17 -1.20
CA LEU A 126 11.56 -19.23 -0.46
C LEU A 126 12.39 -19.95 0.61
N HIS A 127 11.80 -20.84 1.40
CA HIS A 127 12.53 -21.64 2.40
C HIS A 127 13.57 -22.57 1.77
N ALA A 128 13.25 -23.18 0.62
CA ALA A 128 14.19 -24.05 -0.09
C ALA A 128 15.39 -23.26 -0.68
N THR A 129 15.15 -22.03 -1.15
CA THR A 129 16.19 -21.22 -1.82
C THR A 129 17.02 -20.40 -0.83
N LEU A 130 16.43 -20.02 0.31
CA LEU A 130 17.07 -19.24 1.38
C LEU A 130 16.98 -19.99 2.73
N PRO A 131 17.61 -21.16 2.87
CA PRO A 131 17.41 -22.05 4.02
C PRO A 131 17.91 -21.49 5.35
N GLY A 132 18.74 -20.45 5.34
CA GLY A 132 19.24 -19.78 6.54
C GLY A 132 18.39 -18.61 7.01
N TYR A 133 17.23 -18.37 6.38
CA TYR A 133 16.39 -17.22 6.70
C TYR A 133 15.04 -17.62 7.27
N GLU A 134 14.61 -16.86 8.28
CA GLU A 134 13.25 -16.84 8.77
C GLU A 134 12.42 -15.83 7.98
N PHE A 135 11.22 -16.19 7.58
CA PHE A 135 10.29 -15.28 6.90
C PHE A 135 9.19 -14.82 7.86
N LYS A 136 9.18 -13.54 8.17
CA LYS A 136 8.10 -12.88 8.87
C LYS A 136 7.12 -12.29 7.86
N VAL A 137 5.85 -12.65 7.97
CA VAL A 137 4.80 -12.08 7.12
C VAL A 137 4.03 -11.02 7.88
N ASP A 138 3.95 -9.83 7.31
CA ASP A 138 3.18 -8.70 7.80
C ASP A 138 2.03 -8.42 6.80
N THR A 139 0.82 -8.25 7.31
CA THR A 139 -0.38 -8.01 6.51
C THR A 139 -0.89 -6.57 6.59
N THR A 140 -0.12 -5.70 7.25
CA THR A 140 -0.44 -4.26 7.29
C THR A 140 -0.47 -3.70 5.87
N PRO A 141 -1.44 -2.85 5.51
CA PRO A 141 -1.50 -2.25 4.19
C PRO A 141 -0.20 -1.52 3.82
N VAL A 142 0.20 -1.64 2.56
CA VAL A 142 1.35 -0.89 2.04
C VAL A 142 0.98 0.60 1.98
N PRO A 143 1.77 1.49 2.58
CA PRO A 143 1.47 2.92 2.57
C PRO A 143 1.69 3.53 1.17
N ARG A 144 1.13 4.72 0.94
CA ARG A 144 1.35 5.49 -0.30
C ARG A 144 2.82 5.86 -0.53
N ASN A 145 3.62 5.91 0.53
CA ASN A 145 5.07 6.05 0.47
C ASN A 145 5.75 4.73 0.86
N PRO A 146 5.87 3.76 -0.05
CA PRO A 146 6.48 2.46 0.26
C PRO A 146 7.98 2.52 0.55
N HIS A 147 8.70 3.56 0.12
CA HIS A 147 10.14 3.69 0.37
C HIS A 147 10.47 3.66 1.86
N GLU A 148 9.76 4.45 2.66
CA GLU A 148 9.95 4.48 4.10
C GLU A 148 9.69 3.13 4.75
N MET A 149 8.57 2.50 4.43
CA MET A 149 8.22 1.16 4.89
C MET A 149 9.31 0.13 4.55
N LEU A 150 9.84 0.17 3.33
CA LEU A 150 10.92 -0.72 2.90
C LEU A 150 12.25 -0.44 3.62
N CYS A 151 12.51 0.80 4.03
CA CYS A 151 13.69 1.12 4.82
C CYS A 151 13.61 0.62 6.25
N MET A 152 12.43 0.65 6.86
CA MET A 152 12.24 0.52 8.30
C MET A 152 11.55 -0.76 8.75
N GLU A 153 10.57 -1.25 8.01
CA GLU A 153 9.61 -2.24 8.49
C GLU A 153 9.59 -3.54 7.70
N ALA A 154 9.86 -3.48 6.39
CA ALA A 154 9.77 -4.64 5.51
C ALA A 154 10.97 -4.71 4.56
N ASP A 155 11.25 -5.90 4.06
CA ASP A 155 12.29 -6.14 3.07
C ASP A 155 11.72 -6.21 1.65
N ALA A 156 10.48 -6.65 1.54
CA ALA A 156 9.73 -6.68 0.29
C ALA A 156 8.22 -6.54 0.57
N ALA A 157 7.48 -6.07 -0.43
CA ALA A 157 6.02 -5.99 -0.34
C ALA A 157 5.36 -6.31 -1.67
N LEU A 158 4.19 -6.94 -1.63
CA LEU A 158 3.30 -7.01 -2.79
C LEU A 158 2.37 -5.81 -2.79
N TYR A 159 2.33 -5.11 -3.90
CA TYR A 159 1.64 -3.84 -4.05
C TYR A 159 0.99 -3.68 -5.42
N LEU A 160 -0.17 -3.08 -5.44
CA LEU A 160 -0.85 -2.65 -6.66
C LEU A 160 -0.68 -1.13 -6.81
N PRO A 161 0.20 -0.65 -7.70
CA PRO A 161 0.54 0.76 -7.81
C PRO A 161 -0.54 1.52 -8.59
N PHE A 162 -1.38 2.28 -7.92
CA PHE A 162 -2.35 3.20 -8.55
C PHE A 162 -1.76 4.59 -8.86
N GLY A 163 -0.44 4.73 -8.81
CA GLY A 163 0.29 5.95 -9.09
C GLY A 163 1.79 5.71 -9.18
N PRO A 164 2.58 6.76 -9.40
CA PRO A 164 4.03 6.64 -9.48
C PRO A 164 4.61 6.18 -8.14
N VAL A 165 5.57 5.28 -8.22
CA VAL A 165 6.37 4.80 -7.09
C VAL A 165 7.66 5.62 -7.03
N GLN A 166 8.19 5.85 -5.81
CA GLN A 166 9.40 6.63 -5.60
C GLN A 166 10.61 6.02 -6.35
N PRO A 167 11.55 6.85 -6.84
CA PRO A 167 12.72 6.38 -7.61
C PRO A 167 13.60 5.39 -6.86
N GLU A 168 13.62 5.46 -5.53
CA GLU A 168 14.40 4.58 -4.63
C GLU A 168 13.79 3.18 -4.48
N VAL A 169 12.54 3.00 -4.94
CA VAL A 169 11.84 1.72 -4.89
C VAL A 169 11.95 1.02 -6.23
N ASN A 170 12.36 -0.25 -6.19
CA ASN A 170 12.24 -1.14 -7.33
C ASN A 170 10.82 -1.71 -7.35
N CYS A 171 10.11 -1.47 -8.44
CA CYS A 171 8.75 -1.94 -8.66
C CYS A 171 8.78 -2.96 -9.80
N GLN A 172 8.85 -4.25 -9.45
CA GLN A 172 8.94 -5.35 -10.40
C GLN A 172 7.53 -5.93 -10.64
N PRO A 173 6.96 -5.81 -11.85
CA PRO A 173 5.69 -6.45 -12.17
C PRO A 173 5.81 -7.97 -12.07
N ILE A 174 4.86 -8.63 -11.40
CA ILE A 174 4.86 -10.08 -11.24
C ILE A 174 3.53 -10.73 -11.59
N LEU A 175 2.42 -9.99 -11.59
CA LEU A 175 1.10 -10.53 -11.88
C LEU A 175 0.21 -9.48 -12.56
N SER A 176 -0.29 -9.80 -13.74
CA SER A 176 -1.31 -8.98 -14.40
C SER A 176 -2.68 -9.22 -13.78
N ASN A 177 -3.32 -8.13 -13.38
CA ASN A 177 -4.58 -8.18 -12.67
C ASN A 177 -5.78 -8.15 -13.62
N ARG A 178 -6.81 -8.88 -13.25
CA ARG A 178 -8.12 -8.84 -13.90
C ARG A 178 -9.20 -8.72 -12.84
N PHE A 179 -10.16 -7.87 -13.09
CA PHE A 179 -11.37 -7.86 -12.27
C PHE A 179 -12.42 -8.78 -12.84
N TYR A 180 -13.15 -9.37 -11.92
CA TYR A 180 -14.36 -10.11 -12.20
C TYR A 180 -15.52 -9.50 -11.42
N LEU A 181 -16.69 -9.56 -12.05
CA LEU A 181 -17.96 -9.34 -11.38
C LEU A 181 -18.65 -10.68 -11.23
N ILE A 182 -19.00 -11.04 -10.00
CA ILE A 182 -19.81 -12.21 -9.73
C ILE A 182 -21.27 -11.85 -9.99
N ALA A 183 -21.89 -12.55 -10.92
CA ALA A 183 -23.31 -12.45 -11.26
C ALA A 183 -23.97 -13.83 -11.14
N ALA A 184 -24.92 -13.98 -10.24
CA ALA A 184 -25.71 -15.21 -10.14
C ALA A 184 -26.59 -15.43 -11.38
N PRO A 185 -27.12 -16.64 -11.61
CA PRO A 185 -27.89 -16.95 -12.82
C PRO A 185 -29.10 -16.03 -13.07
N GLU A 186 -29.71 -15.51 -12.00
CA GLU A 186 -30.87 -14.63 -12.05
C GLU A 186 -30.52 -13.17 -12.43
N HIS A 187 -29.23 -12.83 -12.44
CA HIS A 187 -28.80 -11.49 -12.79
C HIS A 187 -28.80 -11.29 -14.32
N PRO A 188 -29.25 -10.13 -14.84
CA PRO A 188 -29.30 -9.85 -16.28
C PRO A 188 -27.96 -10.02 -17.02
N PHE A 189 -26.86 -9.93 -16.32
CA PHE A 189 -25.50 -10.10 -16.88
C PHE A 189 -25.01 -11.55 -16.85
N SER A 190 -25.78 -12.48 -16.25
CA SER A 190 -25.37 -13.87 -16.19
C SER A 190 -25.07 -14.43 -17.58
N GLY A 191 -23.95 -15.17 -17.67
CA GLY A 191 -23.52 -15.80 -18.93
C GLY A 191 -22.85 -14.86 -19.95
N GLN A 192 -22.68 -13.57 -19.66
CA GLN A 192 -21.90 -12.70 -20.51
C GLN A 192 -20.41 -13.05 -20.45
N SER A 193 -19.73 -12.98 -21.58
CA SER A 193 -18.30 -13.33 -21.69
C SER A 193 -17.38 -12.23 -21.11
N SER A 194 -17.86 -11.01 -21.03
CA SER A 194 -17.17 -9.85 -20.41
C SER A 194 -18.11 -8.66 -20.31
N LEU A 195 -17.77 -7.70 -19.44
CA LEU A 195 -18.48 -6.43 -19.27
C LEU A 195 -17.54 -5.24 -19.45
N GLU A 196 -18.06 -4.19 -20.08
CA GLU A 196 -17.43 -2.87 -20.14
C GLU A 196 -17.85 -2.02 -18.93
N LEU A 197 -17.04 -1.03 -18.52
CA LEU A 197 -17.39 -0.12 -17.43
C LEU A 197 -18.75 0.57 -17.65
N GLY A 198 -19.07 0.94 -18.88
CA GLY A 198 -20.35 1.56 -19.24
C GLY A 198 -21.58 0.72 -18.92
N ALA A 199 -21.46 -0.61 -18.91
CA ALA A 199 -22.55 -1.51 -18.56
C ALA A 199 -22.92 -1.45 -17.07
N LEU A 200 -22.06 -0.88 -16.24
CA LEU A 200 -22.27 -0.79 -14.78
C LEU A 200 -23.21 0.35 -14.37
N ALA A 201 -23.76 1.11 -15.34
CA ALA A 201 -24.69 2.20 -15.09
C ALA A 201 -25.86 1.77 -14.20
N GLY A 202 -26.02 2.42 -13.05
CA GLY A 202 -27.11 2.14 -12.10
C GLY A 202 -27.06 0.77 -11.42
N GLN A 203 -26.03 -0.04 -11.66
CA GLN A 203 -25.88 -1.34 -11.02
C GLN A 203 -25.45 -1.18 -9.54
N GLN A 204 -25.95 -2.07 -8.69
CA GLN A 204 -25.45 -2.20 -7.32
C GLN A 204 -24.24 -3.13 -7.32
N ILE A 205 -23.09 -2.63 -6.84
CA ILE A 205 -21.84 -3.38 -6.82
C ILE A 205 -21.33 -3.45 -5.38
N PHE A 206 -21.25 -4.65 -4.86
CA PHE A 206 -20.67 -4.94 -3.54
C PHE A 206 -19.16 -5.15 -3.66
N TYR A 207 -18.40 -4.70 -2.68
CA TYR A 207 -16.96 -4.89 -2.60
C TYR A 207 -16.45 -4.96 -1.17
N GLU A 208 -15.39 -5.72 -0.92
CA GLU A 208 -14.73 -5.78 0.38
C GLU A 208 -13.81 -4.57 0.60
N PRO A 209 -13.57 -4.14 1.86
CA PRO A 209 -12.79 -2.94 2.18
C PRO A 209 -11.40 -2.91 1.58
N LEU A 210 -10.78 -4.08 1.42
CA LEU A 210 -9.43 -4.21 0.84
C LEU A 210 -9.36 -3.82 -0.65
N TYR A 211 -10.52 -3.69 -1.33
CA TYR A 211 -10.62 -3.29 -2.74
C TYR A 211 -11.00 -1.81 -2.92
N GLN A 212 -10.97 -1.01 -1.86
CA GLN A 212 -11.35 0.42 -1.93
C GLN A 212 -10.52 1.18 -2.96
N ASP A 213 -9.18 1.05 -2.93
CA ASP A 213 -8.31 1.75 -3.88
C ASP A 213 -8.59 1.34 -5.34
N MET A 214 -9.02 0.10 -5.56
CA MET A 214 -9.42 -0.40 -6.88
C MET A 214 -10.73 0.21 -7.34
N VAL A 215 -11.70 0.37 -6.43
CA VAL A 215 -12.97 1.03 -6.71
C VAL A 215 -12.72 2.51 -7.03
N ASP A 216 -11.90 3.18 -6.25
CA ASP A 216 -11.52 4.57 -6.47
C ASP A 216 -10.83 4.74 -7.83
N TYR A 217 -9.92 3.82 -8.18
CA TYR A 217 -9.28 3.80 -9.49
C TYR A 217 -10.29 3.58 -10.63
N ALA A 218 -11.20 2.62 -10.49
CA ALA A 218 -12.21 2.33 -11.49
C ALA A 218 -13.12 3.54 -11.76
N GLN A 219 -13.49 4.29 -10.72
CA GLN A 219 -14.33 5.49 -10.83
C GLN A 219 -13.68 6.62 -11.63
N LEU A 220 -12.35 6.65 -11.71
CA LEU A 220 -11.58 7.66 -12.43
C LEU A 220 -11.32 7.28 -13.90
N GLN A 221 -11.69 6.06 -14.33
CA GLN A 221 -11.37 5.60 -15.67
C GLN A 221 -12.27 6.20 -16.75
N PRO A 222 -11.74 6.46 -17.95
CA PRO A 222 -12.54 6.77 -19.13
C PRO A 222 -13.52 5.62 -19.40
N GLY A 223 -14.77 5.95 -19.65
CA GLY A 223 -15.83 4.95 -19.90
C GLY A 223 -16.67 4.62 -18.66
N MET A 224 -16.35 5.17 -17.49
CA MET A 224 -17.26 5.13 -16.36
C MET A 224 -18.55 5.89 -16.73
N PRO A 225 -19.74 5.28 -16.55
CA PRO A 225 -21.00 5.90 -16.96
C PRO A 225 -21.35 7.14 -16.14
N TYR A 226 -22.05 8.10 -16.75
CA TYR A 226 -22.59 9.26 -16.03
C TYR A 226 -23.57 8.87 -14.92
N SER A 227 -24.38 7.82 -15.13
CA SER A 227 -25.16 7.17 -14.09
C SER A 227 -24.24 6.21 -13.33
N THR A 228 -23.56 6.71 -12.32
CA THR A 228 -22.57 5.95 -11.57
C THR A 228 -23.16 4.68 -10.95
N PRO A 229 -22.41 3.58 -10.88
CA PRO A 229 -22.78 2.41 -10.10
C PRO A 229 -22.99 2.77 -8.63
N VAL A 230 -23.85 2.04 -7.96
CA VAL A 230 -24.01 2.16 -6.51
C VAL A 230 -23.01 1.24 -5.82
N TRP A 231 -21.86 1.79 -5.46
CA TRP A 231 -20.82 1.05 -4.75
C TRP A 231 -21.22 0.84 -3.28
N ARG A 232 -21.26 -0.41 -2.84
CA ARG A 232 -21.57 -0.79 -1.47
C ARG A 232 -20.44 -1.59 -0.85
N ARG A 233 -19.79 -0.99 0.11
CA ARG A 233 -18.78 -1.66 0.94
C ARG A 233 -19.46 -2.65 1.87
N VAL A 234 -18.93 -3.88 1.92
CA VAL A 234 -19.40 -4.98 2.76
C VAL A 234 -18.21 -5.60 3.50
N GLU A 235 -18.44 -6.26 4.62
CA GLU A 235 -17.34 -6.87 5.38
C GLU A 235 -16.73 -8.07 4.66
N ASN A 236 -17.58 -8.88 4.05
CA ASN A 236 -17.22 -10.08 3.30
C ASN A 236 -18.33 -10.44 2.31
N TYR A 237 -18.05 -11.37 1.41
CA TYR A 237 -19.03 -11.81 0.40
C TYR A 237 -20.20 -12.59 1.02
N GLU A 238 -20.00 -13.27 2.16
CA GLU A 238 -21.05 -14.02 2.86
C GLU A 238 -22.23 -13.13 3.23
N SER A 239 -21.95 -11.88 3.61
CA SER A 239 -22.98 -10.90 4.02
C SER A 239 -23.92 -10.50 2.88
N VAL A 240 -23.53 -10.71 1.63
CA VAL A 240 -24.33 -10.33 0.45
C VAL A 240 -24.74 -11.53 -0.43
N TYR A 241 -24.40 -12.73 -0.01
CA TYR A 241 -24.64 -13.94 -0.80
C TYR A 241 -26.11 -14.11 -1.22
N ALA A 242 -27.03 -13.82 -0.30
CA ALA A 242 -28.48 -13.88 -0.58
C ALA A 242 -28.93 -12.84 -1.61
N GLU A 243 -28.34 -11.63 -1.58
CA GLU A 243 -28.63 -10.58 -2.57
C GLU A 243 -28.12 -10.97 -3.96
N LEU A 244 -26.94 -11.58 -4.02
CA LEU A 244 -26.36 -12.08 -5.27
C LEU A 244 -27.25 -13.19 -5.87
N LEU A 245 -27.66 -14.19 -5.05
CA LEU A 245 -28.55 -15.25 -5.49
C LEU A 245 -29.90 -14.73 -5.99
N ALA A 246 -30.39 -13.66 -5.42
CA ALA A 246 -31.62 -13.01 -5.87
C ALA A 246 -31.43 -12.11 -7.10
N GLY A 247 -30.25 -12.07 -7.72
CA GLY A 247 -29.93 -11.25 -8.87
C GLY A 247 -29.96 -9.72 -8.59
N ARG A 248 -29.84 -9.32 -7.30
CA ARG A 248 -29.98 -7.91 -6.87
C ARG A 248 -28.66 -7.18 -6.73
N GLY A 249 -27.63 -7.59 -7.46
CA GLY A 249 -26.35 -6.90 -7.48
C GLY A 249 -25.24 -7.78 -7.99
N LEU A 250 -24.06 -7.18 -8.05
CA LEU A 250 -22.82 -7.78 -8.49
C LEU A 250 -21.80 -7.74 -7.34
N PHE A 251 -20.87 -8.67 -7.29
CA PHE A 251 -19.77 -8.61 -6.34
C PHE A 251 -18.45 -8.47 -7.09
N LEU A 252 -17.66 -7.46 -6.73
CA LEU A 252 -16.36 -7.18 -7.34
C LEU A 252 -15.27 -8.01 -6.67
N CYS A 253 -14.48 -8.72 -7.48
CA CYS A 253 -13.30 -9.46 -7.00
C CYS A 253 -12.15 -9.42 -8.03
N PRO A 254 -10.89 -9.42 -7.56
CA PRO A 254 -9.70 -9.33 -8.44
C PRO A 254 -9.23 -10.67 -8.99
N MET A 255 -9.93 -11.75 -8.69
CA MET A 255 -9.58 -13.11 -9.10
C MET A 255 -10.83 -13.97 -9.22
N VAL A 256 -10.68 -15.15 -9.81
CA VAL A 256 -11.72 -16.17 -9.72
C VAL A 256 -11.83 -16.63 -8.27
N TYR A 257 -12.99 -16.42 -7.69
CA TYR A 257 -13.26 -16.65 -6.28
C TYR A 257 -13.79 -18.07 -6.08
N PRO A 258 -13.06 -18.98 -5.40
CA PRO A 258 -13.43 -20.39 -5.31
C PRO A 258 -14.79 -20.64 -4.67
N ALA A 259 -15.29 -19.70 -3.86
CA ALA A 259 -16.60 -19.80 -3.22
C ALA A 259 -17.79 -19.69 -4.18
N PHE A 260 -17.56 -19.23 -5.42
CA PHE A 260 -18.59 -19.09 -6.45
C PHE A 260 -18.30 -19.99 -7.65
N PRO A 261 -19.35 -20.51 -8.32
CA PRO A 261 -19.17 -21.26 -9.57
C PRO A 261 -18.41 -20.42 -10.61
N ALA A 262 -17.50 -21.04 -11.35
CA ALA A 262 -16.69 -20.36 -12.35
C ALA A 262 -17.56 -19.60 -13.39
N ALA A 263 -18.73 -20.16 -13.75
CA ALA A 263 -19.67 -19.54 -14.68
C ALA A 263 -20.30 -18.23 -14.20
N TRP A 264 -20.17 -17.86 -12.91
CA TRP A 264 -20.66 -16.60 -12.37
C TRP A 264 -19.64 -15.47 -12.49
N HIS A 265 -18.39 -15.80 -12.78
CA HIS A 265 -17.32 -14.84 -12.91
C HIS A 265 -17.31 -14.21 -14.31
N ILE A 266 -17.68 -12.94 -14.40
CA ILE A 266 -17.70 -12.19 -15.63
C ILE A 266 -16.50 -11.23 -15.63
N PRO A 267 -15.53 -11.39 -16.53
CA PRO A 267 -14.42 -10.46 -16.64
C PRO A 267 -14.89 -9.04 -16.90
N LEU A 268 -14.43 -8.09 -16.10
CA LEU A 268 -14.61 -6.66 -16.36
C LEU A 268 -13.48 -6.18 -17.26
N ARG A 269 -13.79 -5.55 -18.38
CA ARG A 269 -12.81 -4.94 -19.28
C ARG A 269 -12.33 -3.61 -18.70
N LEU A 270 -11.45 -3.74 -17.72
CA LEU A 270 -10.76 -2.64 -17.06
C LEU A 270 -9.28 -2.95 -17.04
N THR A 271 -8.47 -2.05 -17.60
CA THR A 271 -7.01 -2.17 -17.49
C THR A 271 -6.58 -1.78 -16.08
N LEU A 272 -5.98 -2.71 -15.38
CA LEU A 272 -5.42 -2.51 -14.06
C LEU A 272 -3.90 -2.45 -14.12
N PRO A 273 -3.26 -1.74 -13.19
CA PRO A 273 -1.83 -1.92 -12.97
C PRO A 273 -1.51 -3.38 -12.62
N ASP A 274 -0.33 -3.84 -13.00
CA ASP A 274 0.16 -5.14 -12.54
C ASP A 274 0.43 -5.10 -11.04
N THR A 275 0.21 -6.22 -10.35
CA THR A 275 0.75 -6.39 -9.00
C THR A 275 2.26 -6.47 -9.07
N CYS A 276 2.93 -5.62 -8.31
CA CYS A 276 4.37 -5.51 -8.27
C CYS A 276 4.94 -6.07 -6.97
N LEU A 277 6.12 -6.66 -7.07
CA LEU A 277 7.00 -6.85 -5.92
C LEU A 277 7.81 -5.58 -5.73
N LEU A 278 7.63 -4.93 -4.59
CA LEU A 278 8.41 -3.78 -4.16
C LEU A 278 9.59 -4.24 -3.31
N THR A 279 10.77 -3.70 -3.61
CA THR A 279 12.00 -3.79 -2.81
C THR A 279 12.74 -2.45 -2.89
N LEU A 280 13.71 -2.21 -2.04
CA LEU A 280 14.61 -1.08 -2.26
C LEU A 280 15.44 -1.32 -3.54
N ARG A 281 15.63 -0.25 -4.34
CA ARG A 281 16.39 -0.33 -5.59
C ARG A 281 17.86 -0.70 -5.34
N ASP A 282 18.47 -0.02 -4.39
CA ASP A 282 19.88 -0.15 -4.04
C ASP A 282 20.08 -0.93 -2.74
N ASP A 283 19.27 -1.99 -2.52
CA ASP A 283 19.43 -2.86 -1.35
C ASP A 283 20.77 -3.62 -1.49
N PRO A 284 21.71 -3.45 -0.54
CA PRO A 284 23.04 -4.05 -0.66
C PRO A 284 23.05 -5.56 -0.40
N ARG A 285 21.94 -6.16 -0.01
CA ARG A 285 21.86 -7.57 0.38
C ARG A 285 21.58 -8.49 -0.81
N PRO A 286 22.51 -9.41 -1.17
CA PRO A 286 22.32 -10.33 -2.31
C PRO A 286 21.04 -11.19 -2.20
N LYS A 287 20.60 -11.49 -0.97
CA LYS A 287 19.37 -12.23 -0.69
C LYS A 287 18.10 -11.56 -1.25
N ILE A 288 18.09 -10.24 -1.40
CA ILE A 288 16.96 -9.51 -1.98
C ILE A 288 16.84 -9.79 -3.49
N GLU A 289 17.96 -9.93 -4.18
CA GLU A 289 17.98 -10.37 -5.58
C GLU A 289 17.41 -11.79 -5.72
N THR A 290 17.87 -12.70 -4.86
CA THR A 290 17.36 -14.08 -4.81
C THR A 290 15.86 -14.11 -4.52
N LEU A 291 15.40 -13.29 -3.57
CA LEU A 291 13.97 -13.17 -3.24
C LEU A 291 13.16 -12.67 -4.46
N ARG A 292 13.65 -11.64 -5.16
CA ARG A 292 13.02 -11.13 -6.39
C ARG A 292 12.90 -12.21 -7.46
N ALA A 293 13.96 -13.00 -7.65
CA ALA A 293 13.98 -14.08 -8.63
C ALA A 293 12.94 -15.16 -8.28
N VAL A 294 12.84 -15.58 -7.02
CA VAL A 294 11.85 -16.56 -6.57
C VAL A 294 10.40 -16.07 -6.78
N PHE A 295 10.11 -14.81 -6.45
CA PHE A 295 8.79 -14.24 -6.72
C PHE A 295 8.47 -14.24 -8.22
N ALA A 296 9.41 -13.80 -9.05
CA ALA A 296 9.21 -13.78 -10.50
C ALA A 296 8.97 -15.19 -11.08
N GLU A 297 9.76 -16.19 -10.67
CA GLU A 297 9.60 -17.58 -11.08
C GLU A 297 8.23 -18.14 -10.70
N VAL A 298 7.86 -18.03 -9.44
CA VAL A 298 6.62 -18.59 -8.90
C VAL A 298 5.39 -17.94 -9.55
N TYR A 299 5.42 -16.64 -9.76
CA TYR A 299 4.29 -15.94 -10.39
C TYR A 299 4.23 -16.11 -11.90
N ALA A 300 5.36 -16.30 -12.59
CA ALA A 300 5.39 -16.63 -14.02
C ALA A 300 4.74 -18.00 -14.29
N ASP A 301 4.97 -18.97 -13.41
CA ASP A 301 4.42 -20.33 -13.53
C ASP A 301 3.10 -20.54 -12.74
N ARG A 302 2.48 -19.46 -12.26
CA ARG A 302 1.35 -19.49 -11.33
C ARG A 302 0.21 -20.42 -11.77
N GLU A 303 -0.26 -20.30 -13.01
CA GLU A 303 -1.37 -21.12 -13.51
C GLU A 303 -1.01 -22.61 -13.53
N ARG A 304 0.20 -22.92 -13.98
CA ARG A 304 0.70 -24.31 -14.00
C ARG A 304 0.83 -24.89 -12.60
N LEU A 305 1.36 -24.10 -11.66
CA LEU A 305 1.57 -24.54 -10.28
C LEU A 305 0.24 -24.77 -9.54
N ILE A 306 -0.76 -23.93 -9.77
CA ILE A 306 -2.10 -24.09 -9.18
C ILE A 306 -2.83 -25.30 -9.75
N ASN A 307 -2.71 -25.56 -11.05
CA ASN A 307 -3.34 -26.72 -11.69
C ASN A 307 -2.69 -28.05 -11.31
N ALA A 308 -1.53 -28.04 -10.66
CA ALA A 308 -0.83 -29.23 -10.19
C ALA A 308 -1.17 -29.60 -8.72
N LEU A 309 -1.93 -28.75 -8.01
CA LEU A 309 -2.47 -29.01 -6.66
C LEU A 309 -3.77 -29.77 -6.71
#